data_0ccdb81cc718a2d5afab3fe2497104ac
#
_entry.id   0ccdb81cc718a2d5afab3fe2497104ac
#
_cell.length_a   1.000
_cell.length_b   1.000
_cell.length_c   1.000
_cell.angle_alpha   90.00
_cell.angle_beta   90.00
_cell.angle_gamma   90.00
#
_symmetry.space_group_name_H-M   'P 1'
#
loop_
_entity.id
_entity.type
_entity.pdbx_description
1 polymer ?
#
loop_
_entity_poly.entity_id
_entity_poly.type
_entity_poly.pdbx_seq_one_letter_code
_entity_poly.pdbx_strand_id
1 'polypeptide(L)'
;YEDVEHYDYNPEKSKEILEAAGCEMGDDGFYYRDGEKVGFVISVSAGDQVRIDMAQIAAQELEEIGMDVSVEIPAQTDWAGQMAFLIGWGSPFDADDHTYKVFGTDKGANYSGYSNADVDKYLTEARQSADPEVRAEAYANFQKALAEDPAYAMICYIDANYVADS
;
A
#
# COMPACT_ATOMS: atom_id res chain seq x y z
N TYR A 1 -10.26 -11.07 5.52
CA TYR A 1 -10.75 -11.26 6.90
C TYR A 1 -11.68 -10.11 7.25
N GLU A 2 -12.90 -10.38 7.71
CA GLU A 2 -13.95 -9.36 7.88
C GLU A 2 -13.82 -8.53 9.17
N ASP A 3 -13.08 -9.01 10.16
CA ASP A 3 -12.92 -8.37 11.47
C ASP A 3 -11.60 -7.57 11.55
N VAL A 4 -11.42 -6.64 10.61
CA VAL A 4 -10.31 -5.68 10.54
C VAL A 4 -10.85 -4.27 10.31
N GLU A 5 -10.06 -3.26 10.64
CA GLU A 5 -10.39 -1.88 10.29
C GLU A 5 -10.37 -1.71 8.76
N HIS A 6 -11.41 -1.07 8.23
CA HIS A 6 -11.53 -0.74 6.81
C HIS A 6 -11.41 0.77 6.62
N TYR A 7 -10.60 1.16 5.65
CA TYR A 7 -10.41 2.56 5.27
C TYR A 7 -11.27 2.87 4.04
N ASP A 8 -12.49 3.35 4.28
CA ASP A 8 -13.37 3.79 3.19
C ASP A 8 -12.90 5.14 2.60
N TYR A 9 -13.30 5.40 1.36
CA TYR A 9 -13.06 6.70 0.74
C TYR A 9 -13.72 7.81 1.54
N ASN A 10 -12.89 8.65 2.18
CA ASN A 10 -13.35 9.73 3.04
C ASN A 10 -12.35 10.92 3.01
N PRO A 11 -12.49 11.83 2.03
CA PRO A 11 -11.61 12.99 1.88
C PRO A 11 -11.58 13.90 3.11
N GLU A 12 -12.72 14.08 3.78
CA GLU A 12 -12.78 14.92 4.99
C GLU A 12 -11.99 14.28 6.14
N LYS A 13 -12.08 12.95 6.29
CA LYS A 13 -11.27 12.24 7.28
C LYS A 13 -9.77 12.33 6.99
N SER A 14 -9.39 12.31 5.73
CA SER A 14 -8.00 12.48 5.30
C SER A 14 -7.47 13.86 5.68
N LYS A 15 -8.26 14.93 5.49
CA LYS A 15 -7.91 16.29 5.93
C LYS A 15 -7.77 16.38 7.44
N GLU A 16 -8.69 15.80 8.21
CA GLU A 16 -8.58 15.75 9.68
C GLU A 16 -7.28 15.07 10.14
N ILE A 17 -6.86 14.00 9.47
CA ILE A 17 -5.62 13.28 9.79
C ILE A 17 -4.40 14.16 9.48
N LEU A 18 -4.39 14.85 8.34
CA LEU A 18 -3.32 15.79 7.98
C LEU A 18 -3.19 16.91 9.02
N GLU A 19 -4.31 17.52 9.40
CA GLU A 19 -4.36 18.58 10.42
C GLU A 19 -3.92 18.07 11.80
N ALA A 20 -4.38 16.89 12.21
CA ALA A 20 -3.95 16.25 13.46
C ALA A 20 -2.45 15.91 13.47
N ALA A 21 -1.86 15.67 12.30
CA ALA A 21 -0.43 15.49 12.12
C ALA A 21 0.38 16.81 12.12
N GLY A 22 -0.28 17.95 12.28
CA GLY A 22 0.36 19.26 12.31
C GLY A 22 0.57 19.88 10.92
N CYS A 23 -0.16 19.41 9.91
CA CYS A 23 -0.16 20.04 8.61
C CYS A 23 -1.11 21.25 8.60
N GLU A 24 -0.72 22.32 7.94
CA GLU A 24 -1.51 23.55 7.83
C GLU A 24 -1.82 23.85 6.35
N MET A 25 -3.06 24.24 6.07
CA MET A 25 -3.47 24.62 4.72
C MET A 25 -2.89 25.99 4.34
N GLY A 26 -2.15 26.03 3.24
CA GLY A 26 -1.61 27.25 2.67
C GLY A 26 -2.63 28.03 1.81
N ASP A 27 -2.30 29.28 1.47
CA ASP A 27 -3.13 30.15 0.63
C ASP A 27 -3.27 29.64 -0.82
N ASP A 28 -2.37 28.75 -1.23
CA ASP A 28 -2.38 28.10 -2.56
C ASP A 28 -3.23 26.81 -2.61
N GLY A 29 -3.86 26.45 -1.50
CA GLY A 29 -4.76 25.30 -1.39
C GLY A 29 -4.05 23.98 -1.13
N PHE A 30 -2.75 23.99 -0.80
CA PHE A 30 -1.99 22.80 -0.42
C PHE A 30 -1.65 22.81 1.06
N TYR A 31 -1.51 21.61 1.63
CA TYR A 31 -1.02 21.43 2.99
C TYR A 31 0.49 21.58 3.06
N TYR A 32 0.95 22.18 4.17
CA TYR A 32 2.35 22.35 4.52
C TYR A 32 2.64 21.79 5.91
N ARG A 33 3.83 21.26 6.08
CA ARG A 33 4.36 20.84 7.38
C ARG A 33 5.81 21.32 7.48
N ASP A 34 6.16 21.98 8.57
CA ASP A 34 7.50 22.56 8.80
C ASP A 34 7.99 23.46 7.64
N GLY A 35 7.06 24.13 6.93
CA GLY A 35 7.34 24.99 5.80
C GLY A 35 7.52 24.28 4.45
N GLU A 36 7.45 22.96 4.42
CA GLU A 36 7.52 22.13 3.22
C GLU A 36 6.11 21.71 2.78
N LYS A 37 5.87 21.72 1.47
CA LYS A 37 4.60 21.29 0.90
C LYS A 37 4.43 19.77 1.11
N VAL A 38 3.28 19.36 1.63
CA VAL A 38 2.96 17.95 1.86
C VAL A 38 2.63 17.26 0.53
N GLY A 39 3.47 16.34 0.11
CA GLY A 39 3.28 15.65 -1.16
C GLY A 39 4.35 14.63 -1.44
N PHE A 40 4.18 13.93 -2.55
CA PHE A 40 5.12 12.92 -3.01
C PHE A 40 4.94 12.60 -4.50
N VAL A 41 5.89 11.86 -5.05
CA VAL A 41 5.84 11.36 -6.43
C VAL A 41 5.50 9.88 -6.42
N ILE A 42 4.48 9.48 -7.20
CA ILE A 42 4.13 8.07 -7.42
C ILE A 42 4.85 7.59 -8.67
N SER A 43 5.77 6.65 -8.54
CA SER A 43 6.46 6.04 -9.67
C SER A 43 5.71 4.80 -10.16
N VAL A 44 5.54 4.70 -11.47
CA VAL A 44 4.85 3.59 -12.13
C VAL A 44 5.72 3.05 -13.27
N SER A 45 5.79 1.72 -13.40
CA SER A 45 6.55 1.09 -14.48
C SER A 45 5.96 1.42 -15.86
N ALA A 46 6.82 1.75 -16.81
CA ALA A 46 6.42 1.97 -18.19
C ALA A 46 5.77 0.71 -18.80
N GLY A 47 4.73 0.91 -19.60
CA GLY A 47 4.03 -0.16 -20.31
C GLY A 47 2.86 -0.81 -19.55
N ASP A 48 2.61 -0.42 -18.32
CA ASP A 48 1.44 -0.86 -17.55
C ASP A 48 0.39 0.25 -17.48
N GLN A 49 -0.44 0.34 -18.52
CA GLN A 49 -1.42 1.43 -18.66
C GLN A 49 -2.44 1.43 -17.53
N VAL A 50 -2.86 0.25 -17.05
CA VAL A 50 -3.84 0.15 -15.95
C VAL A 50 -3.30 0.78 -14.67
N ARG A 51 -2.04 0.49 -14.32
CA ARG A 51 -1.41 1.09 -13.14
C ARG A 51 -1.10 2.57 -13.33
N ILE A 52 -0.77 3.00 -14.55
CA ILE A 52 -0.58 4.42 -14.87
C ILE A 52 -1.87 5.19 -14.63
N ASP A 53 -3.01 4.69 -15.15
CA ASP A 53 -4.32 5.32 -14.98
C ASP A 53 -4.73 5.36 -13.49
N MET A 54 -4.51 4.27 -12.74
CA MET A 54 -4.78 4.22 -11.30
C MET A 54 -3.94 5.24 -10.52
N ALA A 55 -2.65 5.36 -10.83
CA ALA A 55 -1.77 6.33 -10.17
C ALA A 55 -2.20 7.77 -10.47
N GLN A 56 -2.64 8.06 -11.70
CA GLN A 56 -3.12 9.38 -12.08
C GLN A 56 -4.42 9.75 -11.36
N ILE A 57 -5.35 8.80 -11.22
CA ILE A 57 -6.58 9.00 -10.44
C ILE A 57 -6.24 9.26 -8.97
N ALA A 58 -5.38 8.42 -8.37
CA ALA A 58 -4.97 8.59 -6.99
C ALA A 58 -4.27 9.94 -6.75
N ALA A 59 -3.39 10.36 -7.64
CA ALA A 59 -2.74 11.67 -7.55
C ALA A 59 -3.75 12.82 -7.62
N GLN A 60 -4.72 12.75 -8.53
CA GLN A 60 -5.77 13.74 -8.65
C GLN A 60 -6.64 13.82 -7.38
N GLU A 61 -7.07 12.68 -6.83
CA GLU A 61 -7.88 12.67 -5.61
C GLU A 61 -7.11 13.19 -4.38
N LEU A 62 -5.81 12.92 -4.32
CA LEU A 62 -4.94 13.47 -3.27
C LEU A 62 -4.71 14.98 -3.44
N GLU A 63 -4.61 15.48 -4.68
CA GLU A 63 -4.52 16.90 -4.97
C GLU A 63 -5.82 17.63 -4.57
N GLU A 64 -7.00 17.03 -4.79
CA GLU A 64 -8.30 17.57 -4.38
C GLU A 64 -8.42 17.78 -2.85
N ILE A 65 -7.71 17.03 -2.06
CA ILE A 65 -7.64 17.21 -0.60
C ILE A 65 -6.49 18.13 -0.16
N GLY A 66 -5.68 18.63 -1.09
CA GLY A 66 -4.62 19.60 -0.81
C GLY A 66 -3.22 18.98 -0.61
N MET A 67 -2.95 17.80 -1.15
CA MET A 67 -1.61 17.22 -1.20
C MET A 67 -0.97 17.43 -2.58
N ASP A 68 0.34 17.75 -2.61
CA ASP A 68 1.09 17.95 -3.87
C ASP A 68 1.62 16.59 -4.37
N VAL A 69 0.79 15.89 -5.12
CA VAL A 69 1.11 14.54 -5.61
C VAL A 69 1.21 14.53 -7.13
N SER A 70 2.28 13.93 -7.64
CA SER A 70 2.50 13.78 -9.07
C SER A 70 2.83 12.33 -9.44
N VAL A 71 2.75 12.01 -10.72
CA VAL A 71 3.06 10.68 -11.25
C VAL A 71 4.26 10.77 -12.19
N GLU A 72 5.22 9.87 -12.03
CA GLU A 72 6.32 9.70 -12.98
C GLU A 72 6.35 8.29 -13.55
N ILE A 73 6.82 8.18 -14.79
CA ILE A 73 6.92 6.92 -15.52
C ILE A 73 8.38 6.78 -15.97
N PRO A 74 9.29 6.36 -15.09
CA PRO A 74 10.70 6.25 -15.43
C PRO A 74 10.94 5.11 -16.45
N ALA A 75 11.92 5.29 -17.31
CA ALA A 75 12.32 4.25 -18.28
C ALA A 75 12.89 2.98 -17.60
N GLN A 76 13.46 3.15 -16.41
CA GLN A 76 13.91 2.07 -15.54
C GLN A 76 13.47 2.41 -14.09
N THR A 77 12.86 1.45 -13.41
CA THR A 77 12.41 1.65 -12.04
C THR A 77 13.53 1.34 -11.05
N ASP A 78 13.92 2.34 -10.29
CA ASP A 78 14.78 2.16 -9.11
C ASP A 78 13.87 2.05 -7.86
N TRP A 79 13.57 0.83 -7.44
CA TRP A 79 12.67 0.56 -6.32
C TRP A 79 13.16 1.12 -4.99
N ALA A 80 14.48 1.25 -4.81
CA ALA A 80 15.05 1.71 -3.55
C ALA A 80 15.02 3.22 -3.38
N GLY A 81 14.96 3.98 -4.49
CA GLY A 81 15.00 5.44 -4.49
C GLY A 81 13.65 6.14 -4.58
N GLN A 82 12.53 5.40 -4.62
CA GLN A 82 11.22 5.98 -4.81
C GLN A 82 10.57 6.41 -3.49
N MET A 83 9.85 7.54 -3.49
CA MET A 83 9.03 7.96 -2.36
C MET A 83 7.76 7.10 -2.26
N ALA A 84 7.11 6.87 -3.38
CA ALA A 84 5.97 5.96 -3.51
C ALA A 84 5.99 5.28 -4.86
N PHE A 85 5.48 4.07 -4.95
CA PHE A 85 5.32 3.36 -6.22
C PHE A 85 4.08 2.48 -6.21
N LEU A 86 3.52 2.28 -7.39
CA LEU A 86 2.38 1.41 -7.59
C LEU A 86 2.86 0.04 -8.08
N ILE A 87 2.60 -0.99 -7.30
CA ILE A 87 3.01 -2.36 -7.59
C ILE A 87 1.84 -3.32 -7.46
N GLY A 88 1.92 -4.47 -8.13
CA GLY A 88 0.97 -5.56 -7.96
C GLY A 88 1.70 -6.89 -7.77
N TRP A 89 1.08 -7.76 -7.02
CA TRP A 89 1.56 -9.11 -6.77
C TRP A 89 0.64 -10.10 -7.48
N GLY A 90 1.20 -11.15 -8.05
CA GLY A 90 0.41 -12.23 -8.65
C GLY A 90 -0.40 -13.01 -7.61
N SER A 91 -1.35 -13.82 -8.07
CA SER A 91 -2.14 -14.68 -7.19
C SER A 91 -1.29 -15.84 -6.65
N PRO A 92 -1.01 -15.92 -5.35
CA PRO A 92 -0.27 -17.02 -4.76
C PRO A 92 -1.15 -18.27 -4.59
N PHE A 93 -0.53 -19.44 -4.61
CA PHE A 93 -1.21 -20.70 -4.25
C PHE A 93 -1.28 -20.91 -2.74
N ASP A 94 -0.41 -20.28 -1.97
CA ASP A 94 -0.37 -20.30 -0.51
C ASP A 94 -0.21 -18.89 0.04
N ALA A 95 -0.87 -18.60 1.16
CA ALA A 95 -0.82 -17.31 1.80
C ALA A 95 0.61 -16.88 2.19
N ASP A 96 1.49 -17.84 2.50
CA ASP A 96 2.89 -17.57 2.87
C ASP A 96 3.71 -16.97 1.72
N ASP A 97 3.39 -17.33 0.46
CA ASP A 97 4.24 -16.98 -0.67
C ASP A 97 4.50 -15.47 -0.81
N HIS A 98 3.47 -14.66 -0.70
CA HIS A 98 3.63 -13.20 -0.78
C HIS A 98 3.72 -12.53 0.58
N THR A 99 2.95 -12.96 1.58
CA THR A 99 2.88 -12.26 2.85
C THR A 99 4.22 -12.19 3.57
N TYR A 100 4.93 -13.31 3.70
CA TYR A 100 6.20 -13.35 4.41
C TYR A 100 7.29 -12.51 3.77
N LYS A 101 7.44 -12.58 2.44
CA LYS A 101 8.50 -11.86 1.73
C LYS A 101 8.22 -10.37 1.54
N VAL A 102 6.93 -9.98 1.53
CA VAL A 102 6.49 -8.61 1.28
C VAL A 102 6.37 -7.80 2.58
N PHE A 103 5.81 -8.40 3.63
CA PHE A 103 5.51 -7.69 4.88
C PHE A 103 6.50 -7.99 6.02
N GLY A 104 7.27 -9.07 5.93
CA GLY A 104 8.27 -9.38 6.95
C GLY A 104 9.44 -8.41 6.94
N THR A 105 9.94 -8.05 8.13
CA THR A 105 11.10 -7.17 8.30
C THR A 105 12.33 -7.73 7.59
N ASP A 106 13.04 -6.89 6.85
CA ASP A 106 14.26 -7.23 6.09
C ASP A 106 14.08 -8.36 5.06
N LYS A 107 12.87 -8.60 4.59
CA LYS A 107 12.62 -9.59 3.53
C LYS A 107 12.80 -9.02 2.13
N GLY A 108 13.15 -9.91 1.19
CA GLY A 108 13.63 -9.52 -0.14
C GLY A 108 12.63 -8.80 -1.05
N ALA A 109 11.34 -8.82 -0.73
CA ALA A 109 10.31 -8.09 -1.45
C ALA A 109 9.61 -7.03 -0.58
N ASN A 110 10.16 -6.73 0.59
CA ASN A 110 9.72 -5.63 1.45
C ASN A 110 10.33 -4.31 0.95
N TYR A 111 9.79 -3.78 -0.12
CA TYR A 111 10.30 -2.56 -0.75
C TYR A 111 9.92 -1.28 0.01
N SER A 112 8.91 -1.34 0.87
CA SER A 112 8.50 -0.20 1.70
C SER A 112 9.41 0.05 2.91
N GLY A 113 10.30 -0.89 3.25
CA GLY A 113 11.07 -0.84 4.48
C GLY A 113 10.23 -1.04 5.75
N TYR A 114 9.04 -1.61 5.60
CA TYR A 114 8.12 -1.86 6.71
C TYR A 114 8.73 -2.78 7.76
N SER A 115 8.48 -2.48 9.03
CA SER A 115 8.94 -3.30 10.15
C SER A 115 7.95 -3.22 11.30
N ASN A 116 7.34 -4.37 11.61
CA ASN A 116 6.40 -4.51 12.71
C ASN A 116 6.58 -5.87 13.38
N ALA A 117 6.89 -5.87 14.67
CA ALA A 117 7.23 -7.08 15.42
C ALA A 117 6.05 -8.06 15.53
N ASP A 118 4.82 -7.57 15.63
CA ASP A 118 3.62 -8.41 15.68
C ASP A 118 3.35 -9.06 14.32
N VAL A 119 3.52 -8.34 13.24
CA VAL A 119 3.45 -8.87 11.87
C VAL A 119 4.50 -9.96 11.66
N ASP A 120 5.75 -9.72 12.01
CA ASP A 120 6.83 -10.71 11.91
C ASP A 120 6.53 -11.98 12.72
N LYS A 121 6.00 -11.80 13.93
CA LYS A 121 5.60 -12.90 14.81
C LYS A 121 4.52 -13.77 14.15
N TYR A 122 3.42 -13.18 13.70
CA TYR A 122 2.30 -13.90 13.14
C TYR A 122 2.65 -14.58 11.81
N LEU A 123 3.42 -13.94 10.95
CA LEU A 123 3.92 -14.55 9.73
C LEU A 123 4.86 -15.73 10.02
N THR A 124 5.67 -15.64 11.07
CA THR A 124 6.55 -16.73 11.49
C THR A 124 5.74 -17.90 12.06
N GLU A 125 4.76 -17.65 12.92
CA GLU A 125 3.85 -18.66 13.49
C GLU A 125 3.09 -19.41 12.38
N ALA A 126 2.51 -18.69 11.41
CA ALA A 126 1.82 -19.28 10.27
C ALA A 126 2.74 -20.19 9.44
N ARG A 127 3.97 -19.75 9.23
CA ARG A 127 4.96 -20.49 8.42
C ARG A 127 5.49 -21.75 9.09
N GLN A 128 5.58 -21.75 10.41
CA GLN A 128 6.13 -22.89 11.19
C GLN A 128 5.10 -23.98 11.47
N SER A 129 3.82 -23.74 11.22
CA SER A 129 2.76 -24.73 11.46
C SER A 129 2.25 -25.36 10.18
N ALA A 130 2.03 -26.69 10.22
CA ALA A 130 1.27 -27.41 9.22
C ALA A 130 -0.22 -27.55 9.59
N ASP A 131 -0.61 -27.14 10.80
CA ASP A 131 -1.98 -27.18 11.28
C ASP A 131 -2.79 -26.04 10.64
N PRO A 132 -3.88 -26.33 9.89
CA PRO A 132 -4.68 -25.29 9.23
C PRO A 132 -5.33 -24.30 10.20
N GLU A 133 -5.72 -24.74 11.40
CA GLU A 133 -6.37 -23.87 12.39
C GLU A 133 -5.36 -22.88 12.97
N VAL A 134 -4.17 -23.33 13.32
CA VAL A 134 -3.08 -22.46 13.78
C VAL A 134 -2.67 -21.45 12.72
N ARG A 135 -2.56 -21.91 11.45
CA ARG A 135 -2.26 -21.01 10.32
C ARG A 135 -3.34 -19.96 10.12
N ALA A 136 -4.61 -20.37 10.15
CA ALA A 136 -5.74 -19.47 9.98
C ALA A 136 -5.77 -18.39 11.09
N GLU A 137 -5.55 -18.76 12.34
CA GLU A 137 -5.47 -17.81 13.46
C GLU A 137 -4.30 -16.84 13.30
N ALA A 138 -3.11 -17.35 12.95
CA ALA A 138 -1.93 -16.52 12.75
C ALA A 138 -2.13 -15.51 11.60
N TYR A 139 -2.70 -15.92 10.46
CA TYR A 139 -3.02 -15.00 9.37
C TYR A 139 -4.13 -14.02 9.71
N ALA A 140 -5.11 -14.39 10.53
CA ALA A 140 -6.12 -13.46 11.02
C ALA A 140 -5.49 -12.35 11.89
N ASN A 141 -4.60 -12.73 12.80
CA ASN A 141 -3.88 -11.79 13.64
C ASN A 141 -2.90 -10.91 12.83
N PHE A 142 -2.22 -11.49 11.84
CA PHE A 142 -1.41 -10.74 10.87
C PHE A 142 -2.22 -9.65 10.17
N GLN A 143 -3.42 -9.98 9.65
CA GLN A 143 -4.27 -9.03 8.96
C GLN A 143 -4.76 -7.90 9.88
N LYS A 144 -5.04 -8.19 11.15
CA LYS A 144 -5.40 -7.17 12.15
C LYS A 144 -4.24 -6.22 12.41
N ALA A 145 -3.06 -6.76 12.68
CA ALA A 145 -1.87 -5.94 12.92
C ALA A 145 -1.49 -5.08 11.70
N LEU A 146 -1.65 -5.62 10.48
CA LEU A 146 -1.39 -4.88 9.25
C LEU A 146 -2.44 -3.79 8.99
N ALA A 147 -3.70 -3.98 9.38
CA ALA A 147 -4.74 -2.97 9.25
C ALA A 147 -4.55 -1.80 10.23
N GLU A 148 -4.02 -2.08 11.43
CA GLU A 148 -3.70 -1.04 12.42
C GLU A 148 -2.45 -0.22 12.05
N ASP A 149 -1.50 -0.84 11.36
CA ASP A 149 -0.23 -0.22 10.92
C ASP A 149 0.05 -0.63 9.47
N PRO A 150 -0.61 0.00 8.48
CA PRO A 150 -0.58 -0.46 7.09
C PRO A 150 0.75 -0.17 6.40
N ALA A 151 1.38 -1.23 5.85
CA ALA A 151 2.58 -1.14 5.03
C ALA A 151 2.32 -0.60 3.62
N TYR A 152 1.10 -0.78 3.12
CA TYR A 152 0.66 -0.42 1.77
C TYR A 152 -0.78 0.10 1.78
N ALA A 153 -1.08 1.07 0.93
CA ALA A 153 -2.44 1.39 0.55
C ALA A 153 -2.93 0.33 -0.47
N MET A 154 -3.85 -0.53 -0.06
CA MET A 154 -4.43 -1.57 -0.90
C MET A 154 -5.53 -0.96 -1.78
N ILE A 155 -5.32 -0.92 -3.10
CA ILE A 155 -6.23 -0.23 -4.03
C ILE A 155 -7.30 -1.19 -4.55
N CYS A 156 -6.92 -2.26 -5.26
CA CYS A 156 -7.87 -3.22 -5.84
C CYS A 156 -7.21 -4.54 -6.21
N TYR A 157 -8.03 -5.52 -6.54
CA TYR A 157 -7.62 -6.71 -7.29
C TYR A 157 -7.90 -6.49 -8.78
N ILE A 158 -6.92 -6.76 -9.62
CA ILE A 158 -7.06 -6.65 -11.07
C ILE A 158 -7.53 -8.01 -11.62
N ASP A 159 -8.65 -8.01 -12.31
CA ASP A 159 -9.16 -9.19 -12.99
C ASP A 159 -8.32 -9.56 -14.22
N ALA A 160 -8.01 -10.84 -14.37
CA ALA A 160 -7.41 -11.38 -15.58
C ALA A 160 -8.48 -12.09 -16.43
N ASN A 161 -8.82 -11.49 -17.58
CA ASN A 161 -9.81 -12.03 -18.49
C ASN A 161 -9.13 -12.77 -19.64
N TYR A 162 -9.48 -14.03 -19.83
CA TYR A 162 -8.99 -14.87 -20.93
C TYR A 162 -10.13 -15.20 -21.88
N VAL A 163 -9.92 -14.95 -23.18
CA VAL A 163 -10.84 -15.33 -24.23
C VAL A 163 -10.17 -16.36 -25.13
N ALA A 164 -10.85 -17.49 -25.38
CA ALA A 164 -10.38 -18.52 -26.28
C ALA A 164 -11.47 -18.87 -27.29
N ASP A 165 -11.06 -19.15 -28.52
CA ASP A 165 -11.96 -19.74 -29.52
C ASP A 165 -12.29 -21.18 -29.14
N SER A 166 -13.56 -21.55 -29.35
CA SER A 166 -14.11 -22.90 -29.07
C SER A 166 -13.84 -23.87 -30.21
#